data_2840bc24c4b7cf7fcbadbad02a5fbd3d
#
_entry.id   2840bc24c4b7cf7fcbadbad02a5fbd3d
#
_cell.length_a   1.000
_cell.length_b   1.000
_cell.length_c   1.000
_cell.angle_alpha   90.00
_cell.angle_beta   90.00
_cell.angle_gamma   90.00
#
_symmetry.space_group_name_H-M   'P 1'
#
loop_
_entity.id
_entity.type
_entity.pdbx_description
1 polymer ?
#
loop_
_entity_poly.entity_id
_entity_poly.type
_entity_poly.pdbx_seq_one_letter_code
_entity_poly.pdbx_strand_id
1 'polypeptide(L)'
;MKLHNAMWPGLVGKESGTDHPPIALERMLDLTAATTVNGRKFDGVDLFLFLPHTDPDASEDSIKAMADQIAARGLKVGSLVAPVWPGTVGGCAFGCADDRRNFVLAVQKACRIARILKAHGVRDSGIIRIDSAGGPADWANDPAGNTRKIAETFRAAGTVAAENGERLAAEGEICWGGMHSWKAMLDTLEATAMPETVGFQADLAHTYLYLMGYNAPSAALLQEGYSDAEFWAAYATMTDALRPWTFDFH
;
A
#
# COMPACT_ATOMS: atom_id res chain seq x y z
N MET A 1 -9.12 -9.41 -14.35
CA MET A 1 -8.79 -9.08 -12.95
C MET A 1 -8.11 -10.29 -12.35
N LYS A 2 -6.96 -10.11 -11.69
CA LYS A 2 -6.23 -11.15 -10.95
C LYS A 2 -6.64 -11.09 -9.49
N LEU A 3 -6.67 -12.24 -8.82
CA LEU A 3 -6.99 -12.36 -7.41
C LEU A 3 -5.70 -12.68 -6.64
N HIS A 4 -5.24 -11.75 -5.82
CA HIS A 4 -4.07 -11.95 -4.99
C HIS A 4 -4.45 -12.00 -3.51
N ASN A 5 -3.65 -12.70 -2.72
CA ASN A 5 -3.72 -12.64 -1.27
C ASN A 5 -2.71 -11.62 -0.76
N ALA A 6 -3.19 -10.60 -0.06
CA ALA A 6 -2.34 -9.65 0.64
C ALA A 6 -1.62 -10.36 1.80
N MET A 7 -0.33 -10.58 1.63
CA MET A 7 0.49 -11.39 2.53
C MET A 7 1.00 -10.57 3.73
N TRP A 8 0.07 -9.99 4.51
CA TRP A 8 0.46 -9.38 5.78
C TRP A 8 1.18 -10.42 6.65
N PRO A 9 2.29 -10.11 7.33
CA PRO A 9 3.10 -11.09 8.08
C PRO A 9 2.41 -11.77 9.27
N GLY A 10 1.11 -11.78 9.30
CA GLY A 10 0.33 -12.39 10.37
C GLY A 10 0.35 -11.60 11.67
N LEU A 11 0.67 -10.31 11.60
CA LEU A 11 0.73 -9.42 12.77
C LEU A 11 -0.55 -8.62 12.98
N VAL A 12 -1.50 -8.67 12.05
CA VAL A 12 -2.78 -7.96 12.17
C VAL A 12 -3.55 -8.49 13.39
N GLY A 13 -3.93 -7.59 14.27
CA GLY A 13 -4.58 -7.93 15.53
C GLY A 13 -3.67 -8.58 16.57
N LYS A 14 -2.36 -8.64 16.31
CA LYS A 14 -1.36 -9.18 17.22
C LYS A 14 -0.50 -8.05 17.75
N GLU A 15 -0.77 -7.67 18.98
CA GLU A 15 0.04 -6.69 19.69
C GLU A 15 1.35 -7.30 20.18
N SER A 16 2.34 -6.46 20.43
CA SER A 16 3.58 -6.87 21.08
C SER A 16 3.28 -7.57 22.40
N GLY A 17 3.82 -8.77 22.59
CA GLY A 17 3.59 -9.58 23.79
C GLY A 17 2.41 -10.54 23.70
N THR A 18 1.73 -10.65 22.57
CA THR A 18 0.73 -11.72 22.35
C THR A 18 1.42 -13.06 22.07
N ASP A 19 0.81 -14.16 22.53
CA ASP A 19 1.33 -15.53 22.33
C ASP A 19 1.15 -16.06 20.90
N HIS A 20 0.71 -15.22 19.97
CA HIS A 20 0.47 -15.60 18.58
C HIS A 20 1.65 -15.23 17.70
N PRO A 21 2.52 -16.17 17.31
CA PRO A 21 3.63 -15.88 16.41
C PRO A 21 3.13 -15.48 15.02
N PRO A 22 3.92 -14.73 14.25
CA PRO A 22 3.64 -14.48 12.84
C PRO A 22 3.50 -15.80 12.07
N ILE A 23 2.63 -15.82 11.07
CA ILE A 23 2.52 -16.97 10.17
C ILE A 23 3.72 -16.94 9.24
N ALA A 24 4.48 -18.02 9.17
CA ALA A 24 5.63 -18.12 8.28
C ALA A 24 5.20 -17.95 6.80
N LEU A 25 6.05 -17.30 6.02
CA LEU A 25 5.79 -17.04 4.59
C LEU A 25 5.40 -18.32 3.84
N GLU A 26 6.16 -19.38 4.02
CA GLU A 26 5.91 -20.68 3.38
C GLU A 26 4.51 -21.22 3.70
N ARG A 27 4.08 -21.13 4.96
CA ARG A 27 2.75 -21.54 5.38
C ARG A 27 1.65 -20.68 4.74
N MET A 28 1.84 -19.37 4.64
CA MET A 28 0.89 -18.49 3.97
C MET A 28 0.80 -18.77 2.47
N LEU A 29 1.92 -19.07 1.82
CA LEU A 29 1.94 -19.49 0.42
C LEU A 29 1.16 -20.80 0.21
N ASP A 30 1.35 -21.80 1.09
CA ASP A 30 0.61 -23.07 1.05
C ASP A 30 -0.89 -22.86 1.19
N LEU A 31 -1.30 -22.05 2.17
CA LEU A 31 -2.70 -21.72 2.40
C LEU A 31 -3.31 -20.99 1.19
N THR A 32 -2.60 -20.03 0.61
CA THR A 32 -3.06 -19.28 -0.56
C THR A 32 -3.24 -20.20 -1.76
N ALA A 33 -2.26 -21.07 -2.04
CA ALA A 33 -2.31 -22.00 -3.16
C ALA A 33 -3.43 -23.05 -3.01
N ALA A 34 -3.75 -23.45 -1.78
CA ALA A 34 -4.81 -24.41 -1.49
C ALA A 34 -6.22 -23.80 -1.48
N THR A 35 -6.33 -22.48 -1.26
CA THR A 35 -7.62 -21.82 -1.07
C THR A 35 -8.35 -21.63 -2.39
N THR A 36 -9.68 -21.81 -2.35
CA THR A 36 -10.59 -21.58 -3.47
C THR A 36 -11.76 -20.71 -3.00
N VAL A 37 -12.02 -19.62 -3.71
CA VAL A 37 -13.16 -18.72 -3.46
C VAL A 37 -14.12 -18.81 -4.64
N ASN A 38 -15.33 -19.29 -4.41
CA ASN A 38 -16.35 -19.51 -5.46
C ASN A 38 -15.80 -20.31 -6.67
N GLY A 39 -15.02 -21.36 -6.40
CA GLY A 39 -14.41 -22.21 -7.45
C GLY A 39 -13.17 -21.60 -8.13
N ARG A 40 -12.76 -20.40 -7.74
CA ARG A 40 -11.58 -19.73 -8.28
C ARG A 40 -10.42 -19.76 -7.28
N LYS A 41 -9.25 -20.15 -7.75
CA LYS A 41 -7.98 -20.07 -7.00
C LYS A 41 -7.40 -18.67 -7.04
N PHE A 42 -6.53 -18.36 -6.08
CA PHE A 42 -5.69 -17.17 -6.14
C PHE A 42 -4.70 -17.28 -7.31
N ASP A 43 -4.49 -16.16 -8.00
CA ASP A 43 -3.50 -16.03 -9.07
C ASP A 43 -2.11 -15.75 -8.47
N GLY A 44 -2.06 -15.16 -7.26
CA GLY A 44 -0.81 -14.78 -6.64
C GLY A 44 -0.94 -14.21 -5.24
N VAL A 45 0.11 -13.52 -4.84
CA VAL A 45 0.27 -12.88 -3.53
C VAL A 45 0.81 -11.46 -3.70
N ASP A 46 0.44 -10.56 -2.78
CA ASP A 46 1.06 -9.26 -2.62
C ASP A 46 2.00 -9.31 -1.41
N LEU A 47 3.25 -8.91 -1.59
CA LEU A 47 4.30 -9.09 -0.60
C LEU A 47 4.55 -7.83 0.21
N PHE A 48 4.54 -7.96 1.53
CA PHE A 48 5.02 -6.94 2.44
C PHE A 48 6.54 -7.07 2.62
N LEU A 49 7.27 -6.00 2.29
CA LEU A 49 8.75 -6.00 2.27
C LEU A 49 9.32 -5.69 3.64
N PHE A 50 8.98 -6.50 4.63
CA PHE A 50 9.60 -6.48 5.96
C PHE A 50 9.56 -7.86 6.64
N LEU A 51 10.38 -8.02 7.66
CA LEU A 51 10.45 -9.25 8.44
C LEU A 51 9.12 -9.54 9.17
N PRO A 52 8.74 -10.81 9.35
CA PRO A 52 9.57 -11.99 9.08
C PRO A 52 9.46 -12.57 7.66
N HIS A 53 8.67 -11.99 6.76
CA HIS A 53 8.45 -12.57 5.44
C HIS A 53 9.54 -12.21 4.43
N THR A 54 9.82 -10.92 4.27
CA THR A 54 10.74 -10.45 3.24
C THR A 54 11.66 -9.40 3.84
N ASP A 55 12.94 -9.71 3.96
CA ASP A 55 13.93 -8.72 4.34
C ASP A 55 14.19 -7.77 3.17
N PRO A 56 13.95 -6.45 3.31
CA PRO A 56 14.23 -5.47 2.26
C PRO A 56 15.72 -5.41 1.89
N ASP A 57 16.60 -5.91 2.74
CA ASP A 57 18.06 -6.01 2.53
C ASP A 57 18.53 -7.42 2.12
N ALA A 58 17.60 -8.33 1.87
CA ALA A 58 17.94 -9.69 1.44
C ALA A 58 18.86 -9.70 0.22
N SER A 59 19.75 -10.69 0.18
CA SER A 59 20.60 -10.94 -1.00
C SER A 59 19.77 -11.29 -2.23
N GLU A 60 20.34 -11.11 -3.40
CA GLU A 60 19.65 -11.50 -4.65
C GLU A 60 19.32 -12.99 -4.66
N ASP A 61 20.21 -13.83 -4.17
CA ASP A 61 19.98 -15.29 -4.09
C ASP A 61 18.84 -15.63 -3.14
N SER A 62 18.71 -14.93 -2.01
CA SER A 62 17.59 -15.11 -1.08
C SER A 62 16.25 -14.71 -1.73
N ILE A 63 16.24 -13.62 -2.50
CA ILE A 63 15.02 -13.17 -3.22
C ILE A 63 14.66 -14.18 -4.33
N LYS A 64 15.64 -14.72 -5.05
CA LYS A 64 15.41 -15.77 -6.05
C LYS A 64 14.88 -17.05 -5.42
N ALA A 65 15.44 -17.47 -4.28
CA ALA A 65 14.93 -18.64 -3.55
C ALA A 65 13.46 -18.46 -3.10
N MET A 66 13.10 -17.26 -2.64
CA MET A 66 11.70 -16.92 -2.36
C MET A 66 10.83 -16.96 -3.62
N ALA A 67 11.33 -16.44 -4.73
CA ALA A 67 10.64 -16.48 -6.03
C ALA A 67 10.38 -17.93 -6.48
N ASP A 68 11.35 -18.83 -6.30
CA ASP A 68 11.19 -20.26 -6.60
C ASP A 68 10.10 -20.91 -5.73
N GLN A 69 10.04 -20.55 -4.44
CA GLN A 69 8.98 -21.06 -3.55
C GLN A 69 7.58 -20.62 -3.98
N ILE A 70 7.45 -19.36 -4.44
CA ILE A 70 6.18 -18.81 -4.95
C ILE A 70 5.80 -19.53 -6.26
N ALA A 71 6.75 -19.63 -7.20
CA ALA A 71 6.54 -20.28 -8.50
C ALA A 71 6.19 -21.76 -8.38
N ALA A 72 6.84 -22.48 -7.45
CA ALA A 72 6.57 -23.90 -7.20
C ALA A 72 5.12 -24.19 -6.77
N ARG A 73 4.42 -23.18 -6.25
CA ARG A 73 3.00 -23.24 -5.87
C ARG A 73 2.05 -22.74 -6.95
N GLY A 74 2.59 -22.40 -8.13
CA GLY A 74 1.81 -21.84 -9.25
C GLY A 74 1.32 -20.41 -9.00
N LEU A 75 1.90 -19.71 -8.03
CA LEU A 75 1.54 -18.35 -7.68
C LEU A 75 2.46 -17.33 -8.37
N LYS A 76 1.97 -16.12 -8.52
CA LYS A 76 2.72 -14.93 -8.96
C LYS A 76 2.80 -13.89 -7.86
N VAL A 77 3.66 -12.91 -8.02
CA VAL A 77 3.73 -11.73 -7.16
C VAL A 77 2.98 -10.58 -7.85
N GLY A 78 2.08 -9.96 -7.14
CA GLY A 78 1.38 -8.75 -7.53
C GLY A 78 2.07 -7.48 -7.03
N SER A 79 1.35 -6.68 -6.26
CA SER A 79 1.92 -5.48 -5.64
C SER A 79 2.94 -5.84 -4.55
N LEU A 80 3.87 -4.91 -4.36
CA LEU A 80 4.83 -4.94 -3.25
C LEU A 80 4.49 -3.81 -2.29
N VAL A 81 4.51 -4.07 -1.01
CA VAL A 81 4.33 -3.04 0.01
C VAL A 81 5.69 -2.56 0.49
N ALA A 82 6.02 -1.31 0.17
CA ALA A 82 7.30 -0.73 0.55
C ALA A 82 7.42 -0.56 2.08
N PRO A 83 8.57 -0.84 2.69
CA PRO A 83 8.78 -0.70 4.13
C PRO A 83 9.01 0.75 4.52
N VAL A 84 7.98 1.60 4.36
CA VAL A 84 8.07 3.06 4.57
C VAL A 84 7.86 3.50 6.01
N TRP A 85 7.32 2.62 6.88
CA TRP A 85 6.96 2.99 8.25
C TRP A 85 8.14 3.23 9.17
N PRO A 86 8.01 4.09 10.19
CA PRO A 86 8.98 4.20 11.27
C PRO A 86 9.24 2.84 11.94
N GLY A 87 10.51 2.54 12.22
CA GLY A 87 10.93 1.22 12.74
C GLY A 87 11.21 0.16 11.68
N THR A 88 10.98 0.48 10.40
CA THR A 88 11.45 -0.27 9.24
C THR A 88 12.63 0.47 8.57
N VAL A 89 12.81 0.30 7.25
CA VAL A 89 13.83 1.07 6.49
C VAL A 89 13.42 2.53 6.33
N GLY A 90 12.12 2.78 6.23
CA GLY A 90 11.55 4.06 5.86
C GLY A 90 11.46 5.07 6.99
N GLY A 91 10.72 6.13 6.72
CA GLY A 91 10.40 7.21 7.63
C GLY A 91 9.20 7.99 7.14
N CYS A 92 8.66 8.86 7.98
CA CYS A 92 7.47 9.65 7.67
C CYS A 92 7.68 10.55 6.43
N ALA A 93 6.77 10.50 5.47
CA ALA A 93 6.83 11.29 4.24
C ALA A 93 6.76 12.81 4.45
N PHE A 94 6.23 13.26 5.61
CA PHE A 94 6.21 14.65 6.02
C PHE A 94 7.03 14.94 7.28
N GLY A 95 7.86 13.97 7.69
CA GLY A 95 8.80 14.09 8.78
C GLY A 95 10.00 15.00 8.49
N CYS A 96 11.08 14.81 9.22
CA CYS A 96 12.32 15.54 9.02
C CYS A 96 12.99 15.14 7.68
N ALA A 97 14.09 15.81 7.35
CA ALA A 97 14.80 15.52 6.09
C ALA A 97 15.31 14.07 6.01
N ASP A 98 15.71 13.50 7.15
CA ASP A 98 16.19 12.12 7.21
C ASP A 98 15.04 11.13 7.00
N ASP A 99 13.89 11.35 7.61
CA ASP A 99 12.69 10.54 7.40
C ASP A 99 12.31 10.49 5.93
N ARG A 100 12.26 11.65 5.28
CA ARG A 100 11.91 11.74 3.86
C ARG A 100 12.96 11.07 2.95
N ARG A 101 14.24 11.15 3.29
CA ARG A 101 15.30 10.40 2.59
C ARG A 101 15.14 8.89 2.76
N ASN A 102 14.86 8.45 3.98
CA ASN A 102 14.63 7.04 4.29
C ASN A 102 13.39 6.50 3.58
N PHE A 103 12.33 7.32 3.44
CA PHE A 103 11.16 6.97 2.64
C PHE A 103 11.56 6.63 1.20
N VAL A 104 12.32 7.51 0.55
CA VAL A 104 12.80 7.27 -0.83
C VAL A 104 13.70 6.04 -0.90
N LEU A 105 14.57 5.83 0.10
CA LEU A 105 15.41 4.64 0.19
C LEU A 105 14.57 3.34 0.30
N ALA A 106 13.48 3.36 1.07
CA ALA A 106 12.57 2.21 1.15
C ALA A 106 11.96 1.86 -0.22
N VAL A 107 11.55 2.87 -0.99
CA VAL A 107 11.06 2.67 -2.37
C VAL A 107 12.17 2.15 -3.29
N GLN A 108 13.40 2.64 -3.17
CA GLN A 108 14.55 2.11 -3.94
C GLN A 108 14.77 0.62 -3.68
N LYS A 109 14.71 0.20 -2.41
CA LYS A 109 14.82 -1.22 -2.02
C LYS A 109 13.67 -2.05 -2.59
N ALA A 110 12.44 -1.54 -2.54
CA ALA A 110 11.28 -2.18 -3.16
C ALA A 110 11.47 -2.35 -4.68
N CYS A 111 11.92 -1.33 -5.38
CA CYS A 111 12.24 -1.40 -6.82
C CYS A 111 13.33 -2.43 -7.13
N ARG A 112 14.37 -2.53 -6.28
CA ARG A 112 15.40 -3.57 -6.43
C ARG A 112 14.80 -4.98 -6.36
N ILE A 113 13.97 -5.26 -5.36
CA ILE A 113 13.29 -6.54 -5.19
C ILE A 113 12.35 -6.80 -6.37
N ALA A 114 11.55 -5.80 -6.77
CA ALA A 114 10.66 -5.86 -7.93
C ALA A 114 11.39 -6.31 -9.20
N ARG A 115 12.55 -5.73 -9.49
CA ARG A 115 13.37 -6.06 -10.65
C ARG A 115 13.87 -7.50 -10.61
N ILE A 116 14.31 -7.99 -9.44
CA ILE A 116 14.79 -9.38 -9.29
C ILE A 116 13.63 -10.36 -9.52
N LEU A 117 12.47 -10.12 -8.90
CA LEU A 117 11.27 -10.95 -9.06
C LEU A 117 10.77 -10.97 -10.51
N LYS A 118 10.82 -9.81 -11.20
CA LYS A 118 10.45 -9.69 -12.62
C LYS A 118 11.42 -10.44 -13.52
N ALA A 119 12.73 -10.28 -13.31
CA ALA A 119 13.76 -11.00 -14.06
C ALA A 119 13.66 -12.52 -13.85
N HIS A 120 13.21 -12.97 -12.67
CA HIS A 120 12.97 -14.36 -12.35
C HIS A 120 11.62 -14.90 -12.88
N GLY A 121 10.82 -14.07 -13.52
CA GLY A 121 9.57 -14.43 -14.19
C GLY A 121 8.38 -14.67 -13.27
N VAL A 122 8.45 -14.28 -12.00
CA VAL A 122 7.36 -14.47 -11.03
C VAL A 122 6.52 -13.22 -10.78
N ARG A 123 6.91 -12.07 -11.29
CA ARG A 123 6.20 -10.79 -11.11
C ARG A 123 5.93 -10.09 -12.45
N ASP A 124 4.67 -9.79 -12.70
CA ASP A 124 4.21 -9.05 -13.89
C ASP A 124 3.63 -7.67 -13.51
N SER A 125 3.26 -7.46 -12.24
CA SER A 125 2.75 -6.18 -11.75
C SER A 125 3.84 -5.12 -11.71
N GLY A 126 3.48 -3.88 -11.93
CA GLY A 126 4.35 -2.71 -11.78
C GLY A 126 3.91 -1.80 -10.64
N ILE A 127 3.26 -2.34 -9.59
CA ILE A 127 2.72 -1.56 -8.49
C ILE A 127 3.55 -1.79 -7.21
N ILE A 128 3.95 -0.69 -6.57
CA ILE A 128 4.51 -0.65 -5.22
C ILE A 128 3.56 0.19 -4.37
N ARG A 129 2.97 -0.43 -3.35
CA ARG A 129 2.14 0.26 -2.37
C ARG A 129 3.00 1.10 -1.45
N ILE A 130 2.53 2.31 -1.15
CA ILE A 130 3.08 3.24 -0.17
C ILE A 130 1.95 3.83 0.69
N ASP A 131 2.34 4.48 1.78
CA ASP A 131 1.51 5.38 2.57
C ASP A 131 2.37 6.55 3.11
N SER A 132 1.78 7.49 3.86
CA SER A 132 2.55 8.66 4.35
C SER A 132 3.39 8.38 5.58
N ALA A 133 3.19 7.25 6.23
CA ALA A 133 3.93 6.79 7.42
C ALA A 133 3.94 7.78 8.59
N GLY A 134 2.92 8.63 8.70
CA GLY A 134 2.73 9.56 9.83
C GLY A 134 1.25 9.75 10.15
N GLY A 135 0.90 9.96 11.41
CA GLY A 135 -0.48 10.00 11.89
C GLY A 135 -1.27 11.24 11.45
N PRO A 136 -2.63 11.17 11.44
CA PRO A 136 -3.48 12.33 11.13
C PRO A 136 -3.31 13.48 12.12
N ALA A 137 -3.04 13.21 13.40
CA ALA A 137 -2.82 14.23 14.41
C ALA A 137 -1.54 15.03 14.16
N ASP A 138 -0.45 14.36 13.76
CA ASP A 138 0.80 15.03 13.40
C ASP A 138 0.65 15.85 12.12
N TRP A 139 -0.07 15.31 11.14
CA TRP A 139 -0.39 16.03 9.91
C TRP A 139 -1.23 17.29 10.18
N ALA A 140 -2.18 17.23 11.12
CA ALA A 140 -3.09 18.32 11.46
C ALA A 140 -2.40 19.53 12.11
N ASN A 141 -1.14 19.41 12.57
CA ASN A 141 -0.37 20.54 13.10
C ASN A 141 -0.03 21.60 12.03
N ASP A 142 0.11 21.19 10.77
CA ASP A 142 0.29 22.06 9.60
C ASP A 142 -0.21 21.35 8.34
N PRO A 143 -1.55 21.26 8.12
CA PRO A 143 -2.10 20.46 7.03
C PRO A 143 -1.56 20.84 5.66
N ALA A 144 -1.49 22.13 5.35
CA ALA A 144 -0.99 22.59 4.05
C ALA A 144 0.51 22.34 3.88
N GLY A 145 1.31 22.58 4.91
CA GLY A 145 2.75 22.33 4.89
C GLY A 145 3.07 20.84 4.84
N ASN A 146 2.36 20.04 5.61
CA ASN A 146 2.58 18.59 5.63
C ASN A 146 2.11 17.93 4.34
N THR A 147 1.00 18.35 3.72
CA THR A 147 0.59 17.89 2.39
C THR A 147 1.65 18.22 1.33
N ARG A 148 2.23 19.44 1.36
CA ARG A 148 3.35 19.78 0.45
C ARG A 148 4.56 18.87 0.65
N LYS A 149 4.96 18.58 1.90
CA LYS A 149 6.08 17.67 2.20
C LYS A 149 5.81 16.25 1.71
N ILE A 150 4.58 15.73 1.91
CA ILE A 150 4.17 14.43 1.36
C ILE A 150 4.32 14.44 -0.15
N ALA A 151 3.77 15.44 -0.82
CA ALA A 151 3.83 15.57 -2.27
C ALA A 151 5.27 15.63 -2.81
N GLU A 152 6.16 16.39 -2.15
CA GLU A 152 7.59 16.43 -2.49
C GLU A 152 8.25 15.07 -2.34
N THR A 153 7.97 14.37 -1.25
CA THR A 153 8.53 13.04 -0.96
C THR A 153 8.00 11.99 -1.93
N PHE A 154 6.69 12.00 -2.19
CA PHE A 154 6.07 11.11 -3.16
C PHE A 154 6.57 11.36 -4.58
N ARG A 155 6.84 12.62 -4.94
CA ARG A 155 7.43 12.97 -6.24
C ARG A 155 8.86 12.42 -6.36
N ALA A 156 9.67 12.57 -5.32
CA ALA A 156 11.02 12.02 -5.32
C ALA A 156 11.01 10.48 -5.40
N ALA A 157 10.14 9.83 -4.63
CA ALA A 157 9.96 8.39 -4.68
C ALA A 157 9.36 7.92 -6.02
N GLY A 158 8.41 8.67 -6.58
CA GLY A 158 7.80 8.42 -7.88
C GLY A 158 8.81 8.47 -9.03
N THR A 159 9.76 9.42 -8.96
CA THR A 159 10.87 9.47 -9.94
C THR A 159 11.68 8.18 -9.90
N VAL A 160 12.05 7.71 -8.70
CA VAL A 160 12.76 6.44 -8.54
C VAL A 160 11.94 5.25 -9.07
N ALA A 161 10.65 5.22 -8.78
CA ALA A 161 9.77 4.14 -9.26
C ALA A 161 9.70 4.14 -10.80
N ALA A 162 9.48 5.30 -11.42
CA ALA A 162 9.40 5.46 -12.88
C ALA A 162 10.69 4.99 -13.58
N GLU A 163 11.87 5.36 -13.05
CA GLU A 163 13.17 4.92 -13.56
C GLU A 163 13.35 3.40 -13.53
N ASN A 164 12.62 2.71 -12.65
CA ASN A 164 12.63 1.25 -12.52
C ASN A 164 11.43 0.57 -13.23
N GLY A 165 10.59 1.32 -13.93
CA GLY A 165 9.40 0.80 -14.61
C GLY A 165 8.28 0.40 -13.65
N GLU A 166 8.24 1.01 -12.46
CA GLU A 166 7.25 0.79 -11.41
C GLU A 166 6.37 2.03 -11.24
N ARG A 167 5.20 1.85 -10.63
CA ARG A 167 4.30 2.92 -10.19
C ARG A 167 4.05 2.79 -8.70
N LEU A 168 3.79 3.91 -8.05
CA LEU A 168 3.45 3.96 -6.63
C LEU A 168 1.93 4.07 -6.48
N ALA A 169 1.34 3.21 -5.65
CA ALA A 169 -0.07 3.30 -5.26
C ALA A 169 -0.15 3.65 -3.77
N ALA A 170 -0.66 4.84 -3.47
CA ALA A 170 -0.89 5.30 -2.11
C ALA A 170 -2.17 4.67 -1.58
N GLU A 171 -2.06 3.84 -0.53
CA GLU A 171 -3.24 3.21 0.05
C GLU A 171 -3.95 4.15 1.01
N GLY A 172 -5.28 4.18 0.86
CA GLY A 172 -6.16 5.07 1.59
C GLY A 172 -6.45 4.67 3.03
N GLU A 173 -5.46 4.18 3.77
CA GLU A 173 -5.68 3.88 5.19
C GLU A 173 -5.97 5.13 6.00
N ILE A 174 -7.03 5.06 6.79
CA ILE A 174 -7.52 6.18 7.61
C ILE A 174 -6.55 6.62 8.72
N CYS A 175 -5.54 5.80 9.04
CA CYS A 175 -4.55 6.09 10.07
C CYS A 175 -3.38 6.97 9.57
N TRP A 176 -3.29 7.26 8.26
CA TRP A 176 -2.19 8.02 7.70
C TRP A 176 -2.56 9.47 7.36
N GLY A 177 -1.84 10.42 7.92
CA GLY A 177 -2.02 11.85 7.68
C GLY A 177 -1.85 12.23 6.21
N GLY A 178 -2.69 13.15 5.71
CA GLY A 178 -2.75 13.51 4.29
C GLY A 178 -3.41 12.46 3.40
N MET A 179 -3.79 11.29 3.96
CA MET A 179 -4.44 10.19 3.26
C MET A 179 -5.65 9.64 4.02
N HIS A 180 -5.98 10.22 5.18
CA HIS A 180 -7.00 9.74 6.13
C HIS A 180 -8.44 10.03 5.70
N SER A 181 -8.65 10.65 4.54
CA SER A 181 -9.96 10.87 3.91
C SER A 181 -9.80 10.93 2.39
N TRP A 182 -10.90 10.74 1.68
CA TRP A 182 -10.89 10.81 0.21
C TRP A 182 -10.46 12.20 -0.31
N LYS A 183 -10.80 13.29 0.39
CA LYS A 183 -10.38 14.65 0.02
C LYS A 183 -8.89 14.87 0.28
N ALA A 184 -8.40 14.47 1.46
CA ALA A 184 -6.98 14.60 1.77
C ALA A 184 -6.12 13.75 0.83
N MET A 185 -6.57 12.55 0.46
CA MET A 185 -5.92 11.72 -0.55
C MET A 185 -5.87 12.44 -1.90
N LEU A 186 -6.99 12.98 -2.36
CA LEU A 186 -7.06 13.69 -3.64
C LEU A 186 -6.13 14.91 -3.64
N ASP A 187 -6.18 15.74 -2.60
CA ASP A 187 -5.30 16.91 -2.44
C ASP A 187 -3.81 16.50 -2.48
N THR A 188 -3.46 15.38 -1.86
CA THR A 188 -2.08 14.86 -1.84
C THR A 188 -1.65 14.38 -3.23
N LEU A 189 -2.50 13.66 -3.95
CA LEU A 189 -2.20 13.18 -5.30
C LEU A 189 -2.08 14.33 -6.31
N GLU A 190 -3.00 15.30 -6.25
CA GLU A 190 -2.96 16.50 -7.08
C GLU A 190 -1.69 17.33 -6.81
N ALA A 191 -1.34 17.54 -5.53
CA ALA A 191 -0.11 18.24 -5.15
C ALA A 191 1.15 17.49 -5.61
N THR A 192 1.13 16.15 -5.65
CA THR A 192 2.25 15.34 -6.15
C THR A 192 2.47 15.54 -7.66
N ALA A 193 1.41 15.79 -8.43
CA ALA A 193 1.45 16.11 -9.85
C ALA A 193 2.21 15.07 -10.72
N MET A 194 2.06 13.78 -10.42
CA MET A 194 2.64 12.65 -11.18
C MET A 194 1.57 11.59 -11.49
N PRO A 195 0.47 11.91 -12.19
CA PRO A 195 -0.69 11.04 -12.34
C PRO A 195 -0.39 9.71 -13.05
N GLU A 196 0.67 9.63 -13.85
CA GLU A 196 1.07 8.39 -14.53
C GLU A 196 1.88 7.44 -13.62
N THR A 197 2.43 7.95 -12.51
CA THR A 197 3.39 7.21 -11.69
C THR A 197 2.95 7.07 -10.23
N VAL A 198 2.28 8.08 -9.68
CA VAL A 198 1.79 8.08 -8.30
C VAL A 198 0.27 8.17 -8.33
N GLY A 199 -0.38 7.15 -7.81
CA GLY A 199 -1.83 7.04 -7.81
C GLY A 199 -2.37 6.45 -6.51
N PHE A 200 -3.57 5.93 -6.57
CA PHE A 200 -4.36 5.45 -5.45
C PHE A 200 -4.48 3.92 -5.47
N GLN A 201 -4.36 3.30 -4.32
CA GLN A 201 -4.79 1.93 -4.07
C GLN A 201 -6.10 1.98 -3.29
N ALA A 202 -7.14 1.43 -3.90
CA ALA A 202 -8.48 1.40 -3.32
C ALA A 202 -8.66 0.15 -2.46
N ASP A 203 -8.58 0.31 -1.14
CA ASP A 203 -9.03 -0.70 -0.19
C ASP A 203 -10.51 -0.46 0.15
N LEU A 204 -11.34 -1.49 0.02
CA LEU A 204 -12.79 -1.36 0.20
C LEU A 204 -13.18 -1.06 1.65
N ALA A 205 -12.43 -1.57 2.63
CA ALA A 205 -12.71 -1.29 4.03
C ALA A 205 -12.37 0.17 4.39
N HIS A 206 -11.21 0.64 3.93
CA HIS A 206 -10.79 2.01 4.17
C HIS A 206 -11.64 3.04 3.42
N THR A 207 -12.04 2.75 2.19
CA THR A 207 -12.93 3.63 1.42
C THR A 207 -14.32 3.74 2.04
N TYR A 208 -14.83 2.66 2.64
CA TYR A 208 -16.06 2.75 3.44
C TYR A 208 -15.89 3.71 4.64
N LEU A 209 -14.78 3.64 5.37
CA LEU A 209 -14.48 4.54 6.48
C LEU A 209 -14.30 6.01 6.01
N TYR A 210 -13.85 6.22 4.77
CA TYR A 210 -13.86 7.56 4.15
C TYR A 210 -15.27 8.10 3.98
N LEU A 211 -16.22 7.27 3.52
CA LEU A 211 -17.62 7.69 3.38
C LEU A 211 -18.21 8.13 4.72
N MET A 212 -17.87 7.42 5.78
CA MET A 212 -18.32 7.73 7.15
C MET A 212 -17.56 8.92 7.78
N GLY A 213 -16.50 9.42 7.17
CA GLY A 213 -15.69 10.51 7.71
C GLY A 213 -14.99 10.15 9.02
N TYR A 214 -14.56 8.90 9.20
CA TYR A 214 -14.08 8.36 10.48
C TYR A 214 -12.99 9.22 11.14
N ASN A 215 -11.95 9.61 10.40
CA ASN A 215 -10.89 10.52 10.87
C ASN A 215 -10.98 11.92 10.25
N ALA A 216 -12.03 12.22 9.52
CA ALA A 216 -12.26 13.51 8.89
C ALA A 216 -13.77 13.80 8.76
N PRO A 217 -14.48 14.14 9.85
CA PRO A 217 -15.93 14.35 9.82
C PRO A 217 -16.39 15.39 8.78
N SER A 218 -15.55 16.40 8.50
CA SER A 218 -15.85 17.42 7.47
C SER A 218 -15.82 16.89 6.03
N ALA A 219 -15.27 15.71 5.81
CA ALA A 219 -15.21 15.01 4.51
C ALA A 219 -16.22 13.86 4.41
N ALA A 220 -17.03 13.63 5.45
CA ALA A 220 -18.05 12.60 5.45
C ALA A 220 -19.08 12.83 4.31
N LEU A 221 -19.44 11.74 3.66
CA LEU A 221 -20.50 11.72 2.64
C LEU A 221 -21.75 10.97 3.14
N LEU A 222 -21.62 10.24 4.24
CA LEU A 222 -22.69 9.49 4.88
C LEU A 222 -22.88 9.96 6.33
N GLN A 223 -24.15 9.84 6.79
CA GLN A 223 -24.52 10.04 8.18
C GLN A 223 -25.04 8.70 8.74
N GLU A 224 -25.01 8.53 10.05
CA GLU A 224 -25.58 7.34 10.68
C GLU A 224 -27.05 7.15 10.28
N GLY A 225 -27.45 5.93 9.96
CA GLY A 225 -28.81 5.60 9.51
C GLY A 225 -29.07 5.83 8.01
N TYR A 226 -28.03 6.01 7.21
CA TYR A 226 -28.14 6.17 5.76
C TYR A 226 -28.89 4.99 5.09
N SER A 227 -29.61 5.27 4.01
CA SER A 227 -30.23 4.28 3.14
C SER A 227 -29.26 3.73 2.10
N ASP A 228 -29.60 2.61 1.48
CA ASP A 228 -28.84 2.04 0.35
C ASP A 228 -28.67 3.04 -0.80
N ALA A 229 -29.70 3.83 -1.10
CA ALA A 229 -29.63 4.84 -2.15
C ALA A 229 -28.60 5.95 -1.84
N GLU A 230 -28.55 6.40 -0.58
CA GLU A 230 -27.57 7.38 -0.11
C GLU A 230 -26.17 6.78 -0.13
N PHE A 231 -26.01 5.53 0.29
CA PHE A 231 -24.73 4.82 0.20
C PHE A 231 -24.19 4.82 -1.23
N TRP A 232 -24.98 4.38 -2.19
CA TRP A 232 -24.54 4.29 -3.59
C TRP A 232 -24.24 5.66 -4.20
N ALA A 233 -24.99 6.70 -3.84
CA ALA A 233 -24.73 8.07 -4.28
C ALA A 233 -23.41 8.61 -3.70
N ALA A 234 -23.17 8.40 -2.41
CA ALA A 234 -21.94 8.78 -1.73
C ALA A 234 -20.73 8.03 -2.30
N TYR A 235 -20.88 6.71 -2.49
CA TYR A 235 -19.84 5.87 -3.06
C TYR A 235 -19.48 6.29 -4.49
N ALA A 236 -20.46 6.59 -5.33
CA ALA A 236 -20.24 7.10 -6.68
C ALA A 236 -19.49 8.44 -6.66
N THR A 237 -19.86 9.37 -5.77
CA THR A 237 -19.20 10.68 -5.62
C THR A 237 -17.73 10.53 -5.31
N MET A 238 -17.37 9.70 -4.34
CA MET A 238 -15.99 9.44 -3.96
C MET A 238 -15.23 8.72 -5.09
N THR A 239 -15.87 7.69 -5.67
CA THR A 239 -15.24 6.87 -6.72
C THR A 239 -14.98 7.70 -7.97
N ASP A 240 -15.89 8.58 -8.38
CA ASP A 240 -15.68 9.43 -9.55
C ASP A 240 -14.50 10.40 -9.35
N ALA A 241 -14.27 10.85 -8.12
CA ALA A 241 -13.12 11.70 -7.80
C ALA A 241 -11.78 10.93 -7.80
N LEU A 242 -11.75 9.72 -7.23
CA LEU A 242 -10.51 8.95 -7.05
C LEU A 242 -10.19 8.01 -8.22
N ARG A 243 -11.17 7.61 -9.02
CA ARG A 243 -11.00 6.67 -10.15
C ARG A 243 -9.91 7.06 -11.14
N PRO A 244 -9.74 8.33 -11.54
CA PRO A 244 -8.66 8.72 -12.46
C PRO A 244 -7.25 8.43 -11.89
N TRP A 245 -7.13 8.34 -10.56
CA TRP A 245 -5.88 8.08 -9.86
C TRP A 245 -5.70 6.61 -9.49
N THR A 246 -6.74 5.77 -9.62
CA THR A 246 -6.72 4.40 -9.10
C THR A 246 -5.89 3.49 -9.99
N PHE A 247 -4.85 2.89 -9.41
CA PHE A 247 -3.96 1.93 -10.08
C PHE A 247 -4.21 0.49 -9.65
N ASP A 248 -4.68 0.29 -8.42
CA ASP A 248 -4.82 -1.03 -7.82
C ASP A 248 -5.99 -1.08 -6.83
N PHE A 249 -6.43 -2.29 -6.52
CA PHE A 249 -7.49 -2.57 -5.55
C PHE A 249 -6.99 -3.55 -4.51
N HIS A 250 -7.38 -3.31 -3.26
CA HIS A 250 -7.01 -4.12 -2.10
C HIS A 250 -8.22 -4.57 -1.27
#